data_dc1ca7666f6974fdde18f98fe30ce6fa
#
_entry.id   dc1ca7666f6974fdde18f98fe30ce6fa
#
_cell.length_a   1.000
_cell.length_b   1.000
_cell.length_c   1.000
_cell.angle_alpha   90.00
_cell.angle_beta   90.00
_cell.angle_gamma   90.00
#
_symmetry.space_group_name_H-M   'P 1'
#
loop_
_entity.id
_entity.type
_entity.pdbx_description
1 polymer ?
#
loop_
_entity_poly.entity_id
_entity_poly.type
_entity_poly.pdbx_seq_one_letter_code
_entity_poly.pdbx_strand_id
1 'polypeptide(L)'
;MELKDKANPAAAEHRRWMRELQLADKREKDWRELGKKIVKTYKGEGRKKNSFNILAANTETLRPAIYSSLPKPDVRRRFRDNDPLGKAVAEVMERCLSVAIDHYDFDECCRYDCLDALLPGRGVSRVRYVPSLAEVGTPEGHEEDAEEPSHEAQEGEVEEVEYEQVVCEHVDWEDFRRGYGRVWAEVQWEGFRHRLKKADVRKRFGDEVAEDIKYDEEKDDQNSSKSQWDDTNSELFKTAEFWEIWDKEGGRVFFLNEHHKALIFPVDNPTGEPPLKLERFFPNAEPLRLVEDSSSLIPTPVFELYKDQAEELERISTRINKIIDALKVRGVYDSTLKEL
;
A
#
# COMPACT_ATOMS: atom_id res chain seq x y z
N MET A 1 -7.45 8.49 -37.58
CA MET A 1 -6.63 8.56 -36.38
C MET A 1 -5.75 7.33 -36.17
N GLU A 2 -5.99 6.23 -36.89
CA GLU A 2 -5.27 4.93 -36.75
C GLU A 2 -3.92 4.80 -37.51
N LEU A 3 -3.56 5.74 -38.37
CA LEU A 3 -2.37 5.63 -39.23
C LEU A 3 -1.08 6.23 -38.63
N LYS A 4 -1.17 7.03 -37.56
CA LYS A 4 0.02 7.57 -36.87
C LYS A 4 0.57 6.68 -35.75
N ASP A 5 -0.20 5.68 -35.32
CA ASP A 5 0.14 4.80 -34.18
C ASP A 5 1.12 3.67 -34.51
N LYS A 6 1.34 3.40 -35.80
CA LYS A 6 2.36 2.42 -36.23
C LYS A 6 3.82 2.93 -36.09
N ALA A 7 4.00 4.20 -35.76
CA ALA A 7 5.32 4.86 -35.77
C ALA A 7 6.07 4.76 -34.42
N ASN A 8 5.40 4.48 -33.28
CA ASN A 8 6.08 4.36 -31.98
C ASN A 8 5.48 3.21 -31.12
N PRO A 9 6.09 2.02 -31.16
CA PRO A 9 5.60 0.85 -30.40
C PRO A 9 5.58 1.08 -28.89
N ALA A 10 6.54 1.83 -28.34
CA ALA A 10 6.60 2.14 -26.90
C ALA A 10 5.39 2.96 -26.44
N ALA A 11 4.99 3.97 -27.23
CA ALA A 11 3.79 4.75 -26.92
C ALA A 11 2.48 3.95 -27.06
N ALA A 12 2.44 2.96 -27.94
CA ALA A 12 1.30 2.07 -28.07
C ALA A 12 1.17 1.14 -26.86
N GLU A 13 2.28 0.62 -26.37
CA GLU A 13 2.32 -0.22 -25.18
C GLU A 13 1.95 0.55 -23.91
N HIS A 14 2.49 1.74 -23.71
CA HIS A 14 2.10 2.64 -22.62
C HIS A 14 0.58 2.89 -22.62
N ARG A 15 -0.03 3.23 -23.77
CA ARG A 15 -1.48 3.45 -23.88
C ARG A 15 -2.28 2.19 -23.55
N ARG A 16 -1.80 1.00 -23.93
CA ARG A 16 -2.42 -0.27 -23.54
C ARG A 16 -2.51 -0.40 -22.02
N TRP A 17 -1.40 -0.18 -21.31
CA TRP A 17 -1.34 -0.32 -19.87
C TRP A 17 -2.12 0.76 -19.13
N MET A 18 -2.10 2.01 -19.60
CA MET A 18 -2.96 3.07 -19.07
C MET A 18 -4.44 2.72 -19.19
N ARG A 19 -4.82 2.08 -20.29
CA ARG A 19 -6.20 1.59 -20.47
C ARG A 19 -6.53 0.43 -19.53
N GLU A 20 -5.61 -0.49 -19.29
CA GLU A 20 -5.78 -1.57 -18.31
C GLU A 20 -5.99 -1.02 -16.89
N LEU A 21 -5.23 -0.02 -16.48
CA LEU A 21 -5.41 0.68 -15.20
C LEU A 21 -6.79 1.35 -15.12
N GLN A 22 -7.21 2.07 -16.17
CA GLN A 22 -8.53 2.69 -16.22
C GLN A 22 -9.68 1.67 -16.15
N LEU A 23 -9.51 0.51 -16.79
CA LEU A 23 -10.49 -0.57 -16.71
C LEU A 23 -10.53 -1.20 -15.31
N ALA A 24 -9.39 -1.33 -14.63
CA ALA A 24 -9.34 -1.78 -13.25
C ALA A 24 -10.06 -0.78 -12.32
N ASP A 25 -9.79 0.52 -12.47
CA ASP A 25 -10.49 1.57 -11.72
C ASP A 25 -12.00 1.55 -11.94
N LYS A 26 -12.42 1.42 -13.19
CA LYS A 26 -13.86 1.35 -13.53
C LYS A 26 -14.56 0.16 -12.90
N ARG A 27 -13.89 -1.00 -12.88
CA ARG A 27 -14.46 -2.23 -12.27
C ARG A 27 -14.65 -2.12 -10.76
N GLU A 28 -13.74 -1.45 -10.09
CA GLU A 28 -13.74 -1.33 -8.62
C GLU A 28 -14.29 0.02 -8.12
N LYS A 29 -14.81 0.86 -9.02
CA LYS A 29 -15.24 2.23 -8.71
C LYS A 29 -16.27 2.27 -7.56
N ASP A 30 -17.35 1.52 -7.71
CA ASP A 30 -18.45 1.54 -6.74
C ASP A 30 -18.00 1.02 -5.36
N TRP A 31 -17.18 -0.03 -5.37
CA TRP A 31 -16.57 -0.55 -4.15
C TRP A 31 -15.63 0.47 -3.48
N ARG A 32 -14.80 1.18 -4.26
CA ARG A 32 -13.91 2.22 -3.72
C ARG A 32 -14.67 3.39 -3.13
N GLU A 33 -15.72 3.84 -3.79
CA GLU A 33 -16.58 4.90 -3.27
C GLU A 33 -17.28 4.47 -1.97
N LEU A 34 -17.72 3.22 -1.90
CA LEU A 34 -18.28 2.63 -0.69
C LEU A 34 -17.24 2.54 0.42
N GLY A 35 -16.03 2.04 0.13
CA GLY A 35 -14.93 1.95 1.08
C GLY A 35 -14.58 3.29 1.69
N LYS A 36 -14.47 4.35 0.88
CA LYS A 36 -14.26 5.72 1.36
C LYS A 36 -15.35 6.20 2.33
N LYS A 37 -16.61 5.90 2.03
CA LYS A 37 -17.74 6.24 2.92
C LYS A 37 -17.65 5.49 4.25
N ILE A 38 -17.30 4.21 4.21
CA ILE A 38 -17.16 3.37 5.41
C ILE A 38 -16.01 3.89 6.28
N VAL A 39 -14.85 4.20 5.71
CA VAL A 39 -13.70 4.76 6.44
C VAL A 39 -14.05 6.11 7.08
N LYS A 40 -14.75 7.00 6.36
CA LYS A 40 -15.27 8.26 6.93
C LYS A 40 -16.23 8.03 8.09
N THR A 41 -17.14 7.08 7.96
CA THR A 41 -18.07 6.70 9.03
C THR A 41 -17.34 6.14 10.25
N TYR A 42 -16.33 5.30 10.04
CA TYR A 42 -15.48 4.77 11.10
C TYR A 42 -14.76 5.88 11.86
N LYS A 43 -14.16 6.84 11.16
CA LYS A 43 -13.52 8.03 11.73
C LYS A 43 -14.52 8.98 12.44
N GLY A 44 -15.80 8.77 12.26
CA GLY A 44 -16.87 9.60 12.85
C GLY A 44 -17.10 10.93 12.14
N GLU A 45 -16.62 11.07 10.90
CA GLU A 45 -16.85 12.26 10.09
C GLU A 45 -18.35 12.45 9.79
N GLY A 46 -18.85 13.68 9.99
CA GLY A 46 -20.25 14.03 9.74
C GLY A 46 -21.26 13.48 10.76
N ARG A 47 -20.81 12.88 11.88
CA ARG A 47 -21.69 12.34 12.92
C ARG A 47 -22.44 13.44 13.68
N LYS A 48 -23.68 13.10 14.02
CA LYS A 48 -24.47 13.92 14.93
C LYS A 48 -23.93 13.82 16.36
N LYS A 49 -24.00 14.90 17.11
CA LYS A 49 -23.70 14.91 18.54
C LYS A 49 -24.58 13.86 19.24
N ASN A 50 -24.00 13.03 20.10
CA ASN A 50 -24.66 11.95 20.85
C ASN A 50 -25.10 10.71 20.03
N SER A 51 -24.59 10.47 18.81
CA SER A 51 -24.79 9.20 18.12
C SER A 51 -23.70 8.18 18.48
N PHE A 52 -24.05 6.90 18.60
CA PHE A 52 -23.11 5.82 18.89
C PHE A 52 -22.50 5.29 17.61
N ASN A 53 -21.15 5.16 17.53
CA ASN A 53 -20.48 4.59 16.35
C ASN A 53 -20.41 3.08 16.44
N ILE A 54 -21.46 2.42 16.02
CA ILE A 54 -21.55 0.95 16.01
C ILE A 54 -20.45 0.35 15.14
N LEU A 55 -20.17 0.96 13.97
CA LEU A 55 -19.11 0.50 13.08
C LEU A 55 -17.75 0.50 13.79
N ALA A 56 -17.36 1.59 14.43
CA ALA A 56 -16.10 1.65 15.16
C ALA A 56 -16.06 0.64 16.32
N ALA A 57 -17.13 0.54 17.10
CA ALA A 57 -17.19 -0.41 18.21
C ALA A 57 -17.07 -1.87 17.74
N ASN A 58 -17.75 -2.24 16.67
CA ASN A 58 -17.66 -3.58 16.10
C ASN A 58 -16.27 -3.85 15.51
N THR A 59 -15.70 -2.89 14.77
CA THR A 59 -14.36 -3.01 14.18
C THR A 59 -13.31 -3.23 15.26
N GLU A 60 -13.32 -2.43 16.34
CA GLU A 60 -12.37 -2.57 17.46
C GLU A 60 -12.59 -3.86 18.27
N THR A 61 -13.76 -4.45 18.21
CA THR A 61 -14.04 -5.76 18.82
C THR A 61 -13.54 -6.91 17.95
N LEU A 62 -13.74 -6.82 16.63
CA LEU A 62 -13.34 -7.87 15.69
C LEU A 62 -11.85 -7.88 15.39
N ARG A 63 -11.18 -6.73 15.39
CA ARG A 63 -9.76 -6.60 15.07
C ARG A 63 -8.86 -7.52 15.89
N PRO A 64 -8.91 -7.57 17.25
CA PRO A 64 -8.11 -8.49 18.04
C PRO A 64 -8.52 -9.97 17.89
N ALA A 65 -9.73 -10.25 17.43
CA ALA A 65 -10.16 -11.62 17.15
C ALA A 65 -9.54 -12.17 15.85
N ILE A 66 -9.25 -11.31 14.88
CA ILE A 66 -8.59 -11.67 13.60
C ILE A 66 -7.08 -11.73 13.79
N TYR A 67 -6.51 -10.71 14.43
CA TYR A 67 -5.08 -10.61 14.67
C TYR A 67 -4.80 -10.19 16.11
N SER A 68 -4.39 -11.14 16.93
CA SER A 68 -4.18 -10.92 18.38
C SER A 68 -2.71 -10.79 18.77
N SER A 69 -1.81 -11.43 18.05
CA SER A 69 -0.38 -11.47 18.39
C SER A 69 0.47 -11.82 17.17
N LEU A 70 1.71 -11.41 17.22
CA LEU A 70 2.72 -11.71 16.22
C LEU A 70 2.87 -13.22 16.00
N PRO A 71 2.77 -13.72 14.75
CA PRO A 71 2.94 -15.14 14.46
C PRO A 71 4.38 -15.56 14.66
N LYS A 72 4.58 -16.76 15.21
CA LYS A 72 5.91 -17.36 15.34
C LYS A 72 6.17 -18.23 14.11
N PRO A 73 7.32 -18.05 13.42
CA PRO A 73 7.68 -18.91 12.31
C PRO A 73 7.97 -20.33 12.81
N ASP A 74 7.59 -21.31 12.01
CA ASP A 74 7.90 -22.74 12.22
C ASP A 74 8.40 -23.29 10.89
N VAL A 75 9.70 -23.49 10.76
CA VAL A 75 10.34 -23.95 9.54
C VAL A 75 10.65 -25.42 9.62
N ARG A 76 10.00 -26.20 8.76
CA ARG A 76 10.18 -27.66 8.71
C ARG A 76 10.53 -28.11 7.31
N ARG A 77 11.28 -29.19 7.23
CA ARG A 77 11.56 -29.84 5.94
C ARG A 77 10.28 -30.42 5.32
N ARG A 78 10.15 -30.24 4.02
CA ARG A 78 8.98 -30.72 3.28
C ARG A 78 8.83 -32.23 3.35
N PHE A 79 9.95 -32.96 3.29
CA PHE A 79 9.98 -34.43 3.23
C PHE A 79 10.50 -34.99 4.56
N ARG A 80 9.98 -34.94 5.61
CA ARG A 80 10.25 -35.50 6.95
C ARG A 80 11.37 -36.60 7.03
N ASP A 81 12.46 -36.39 6.29
CA ASP A 81 13.64 -37.23 6.30
C ASP A 81 14.52 -36.91 7.51
N ASN A 82 15.40 -37.85 7.90
CA ASN A 82 16.27 -37.72 9.07
C ASN A 82 17.62 -37.08 8.76
N ASP A 83 17.73 -36.27 7.69
CA ASP A 83 18.98 -35.59 7.36
C ASP A 83 19.29 -34.49 8.42
N PRO A 84 20.40 -34.63 9.17
CA PRO A 84 20.78 -33.67 10.20
C PRO A 84 21.13 -32.30 9.67
N LEU A 85 21.71 -32.23 8.46
CA LEU A 85 22.05 -30.94 7.82
C LEU A 85 20.79 -30.14 7.50
N GLY A 86 19.80 -30.77 6.90
CA GLY A 86 18.55 -30.12 6.57
C GLY A 86 17.76 -29.66 7.82
N LYS A 87 17.89 -30.36 8.93
CA LYS A 87 17.32 -29.93 10.22
C LYS A 87 18.03 -28.67 10.73
N ALA A 88 19.36 -28.63 10.69
CA ALA A 88 20.15 -27.46 11.09
C ALA A 88 19.85 -26.22 10.21
N VAL A 89 19.72 -26.41 8.90
CA VAL A 89 19.33 -25.34 7.97
C VAL A 89 17.93 -24.79 8.30
N ALA A 90 16.97 -25.67 8.55
CA ALA A 90 15.61 -25.25 8.93
C ALA A 90 15.60 -24.42 10.22
N GLU A 91 16.38 -24.81 11.22
CA GLU A 91 16.52 -24.09 12.50
C GLU A 91 17.16 -22.70 12.30
N VAL A 92 18.18 -22.58 11.45
CA VAL A 92 18.79 -21.28 11.07
C VAL A 92 17.78 -20.40 10.38
N MET A 93 17.05 -20.93 9.39
CA MET A 93 16.02 -20.18 8.66
C MET A 93 14.89 -19.69 9.60
N GLU A 94 14.47 -20.52 10.54
CA GLU A 94 13.45 -20.14 11.54
C GLU A 94 13.92 -18.97 12.41
N ARG A 95 15.20 -18.97 12.82
CA ARG A 95 15.80 -17.85 13.56
C ARG A 95 15.90 -16.59 12.72
N CYS A 96 16.33 -16.70 11.46
CA CYS A 96 16.38 -15.54 10.53
C CYS A 96 14.99 -14.94 10.31
N LEU A 97 13.96 -15.77 10.11
CA LEU A 97 12.58 -15.30 9.97
C LEU A 97 12.06 -14.64 11.25
N SER A 98 12.39 -15.20 12.43
CA SER A 98 12.01 -14.59 13.71
C SER A 98 12.60 -13.21 13.87
N VAL A 99 13.88 -13.03 13.52
CA VAL A 99 14.55 -11.72 13.54
C VAL A 99 13.89 -10.75 12.56
N ALA A 100 13.60 -11.19 11.34
CA ALA A 100 12.97 -10.34 10.34
C ALA A 100 11.55 -9.89 10.78
N ILE A 101 10.77 -10.80 11.36
CA ILE A 101 9.41 -10.51 11.87
C ILE A 101 9.47 -9.51 13.04
N ASP A 102 10.45 -9.63 13.92
CA ASP A 102 10.57 -8.78 15.10
C ASP A 102 11.12 -7.38 14.79
N HIS A 103 11.94 -7.23 13.73
CA HIS A 103 12.68 -6.00 13.45
C HIS A 103 12.08 -5.12 12.34
N TYR A 104 11.26 -5.67 11.43
CA TYR A 104 10.84 -4.98 10.20
C TYR A 104 9.34 -4.68 10.12
N ASP A 105 8.76 -4.16 11.18
CA ASP A 105 7.39 -3.62 11.22
C ASP A 105 6.29 -4.58 10.71
N PHE A 106 6.58 -5.90 10.73
CA PHE A 106 5.64 -6.93 10.28
C PHE A 106 4.33 -6.92 11.09
N ASP A 107 4.41 -6.66 12.40
CA ASP A 107 3.24 -6.54 13.27
C ASP A 107 2.35 -5.35 12.86
N GLU A 108 2.96 -4.21 12.55
CA GLU A 108 2.24 -3.03 12.09
C GLU A 108 1.56 -3.27 10.74
N CYS A 109 2.28 -3.89 9.80
CA CYS A 109 1.75 -4.30 8.51
C CYS A 109 0.50 -5.19 8.67
N CYS A 110 0.56 -6.23 9.49
CA CYS A 110 -0.58 -7.11 9.75
C CYS A 110 -1.76 -6.39 10.40
N ARG A 111 -1.50 -5.43 11.29
CA ARG A 111 -2.55 -4.62 11.92
C ARG A 111 -3.28 -3.73 10.94
N TYR A 112 -2.57 -3.11 9.99
CA TYR A 112 -3.18 -2.30 8.95
C TYR A 112 -3.92 -3.15 7.93
N ASP A 113 -3.36 -4.30 7.53
CA ASP A 113 -4.05 -5.25 6.65
C ASP A 113 -5.38 -5.74 7.24
N CYS A 114 -5.39 -6.04 8.55
CA CYS A 114 -6.62 -6.39 9.25
C CYS A 114 -7.64 -5.26 9.28
N LEU A 115 -7.20 -4.03 9.48
CA LEU A 115 -8.08 -2.86 9.49
C LEU A 115 -8.69 -2.61 8.11
N ASP A 116 -7.88 -2.70 7.05
CA ASP A 116 -8.33 -2.55 5.67
C ASP A 116 -9.23 -3.72 5.22
N ALA A 117 -9.00 -4.92 5.72
CA ALA A 117 -9.90 -6.05 5.49
C ALA A 117 -11.25 -5.89 6.20
N LEU A 118 -11.30 -5.22 7.36
CA LEU A 118 -12.54 -4.95 8.11
C LEU A 118 -13.33 -3.78 7.53
N LEU A 119 -12.68 -2.70 7.09
CA LEU A 119 -13.34 -1.46 6.67
C LEU A 119 -13.67 -1.47 5.16
N PRO A 120 -12.72 -1.26 4.23
CA PRO A 120 -13.01 -1.38 2.80
C PRO A 120 -13.18 -2.83 2.34
N GLY A 121 -12.67 -3.81 3.10
CA GLY A 121 -12.80 -5.24 2.81
C GLY A 121 -11.58 -5.89 2.18
N ARG A 122 -10.47 -5.16 1.99
CA ARG A 122 -9.24 -5.66 1.35
C ARG A 122 -8.01 -5.16 2.08
N GLY A 123 -7.23 -6.04 2.71
CA GLY A 123 -5.89 -5.78 3.20
C GLY A 123 -4.86 -6.27 2.20
N VAL A 124 -3.84 -5.46 1.91
CA VAL A 124 -2.78 -5.77 0.95
C VAL A 124 -1.44 -5.49 1.58
N SER A 125 -0.59 -6.51 1.60
CA SER A 125 0.82 -6.38 1.99
C SER A 125 1.70 -6.93 0.89
N ARG A 126 2.91 -6.40 0.76
CA ARG A 126 3.91 -6.89 -0.17
C ARG A 126 5.25 -7.09 0.49
N VAL A 127 6.03 -7.98 -0.09
CA VAL A 127 7.42 -8.21 0.31
C VAL A 127 8.33 -7.39 -0.59
N ARG A 128 9.27 -6.66 0.02
CA ARG A 128 10.27 -5.87 -0.69
C ARG A 128 11.66 -6.21 -0.19
N TYR A 129 12.59 -6.38 -1.13
CA TYR A 129 14.01 -6.48 -0.84
C TYR A 129 14.62 -5.08 -0.80
N VAL A 130 15.34 -4.77 0.27
CA VAL A 130 15.97 -3.47 0.50
C VAL A 130 17.42 -3.70 0.86
N PRO A 131 18.35 -3.61 -0.11
CA PRO A 131 19.77 -3.63 0.17
C PRO A 131 20.22 -2.26 0.70
N SER A 132 21.11 -2.26 1.67
CA SER A 132 21.89 -1.10 2.10
C SER A 132 23.28 -1.21 1.47
N LEU A 133 23.62 -0.25 0.62
CA LEU A 133 24.90 -0.20 -0.07
C LEU A 133 25.84 0.74 0.71
N ALA A 134 27.05 0.26 1.05
CA ALA A 134 28.09 1.11 1.57
C ALA A 134 28.86 1.73 0.40
N GLU A 135 29.11 3.02 0.48
CA GLU A 135 30.08 3.67 -0.40
C GLU A 135 31.48 3.19 0.03
N VAL A 136 32.05 2.26 -0.70
CA VAL A 136 33.45 1.87 -0.50
C VAL A 136 34.32 3.02 -1.01
N GLY A 137 34.75 3.86 -0.08
CA GLY A 137 35.78 4.89 -0.37
C GLY A 137 36.98 4.19 -0.96
N THR A 138 37.46 4.66 -2.11
CA THR A 138 38.75 4.25 -2.67
C THR A 138 39.79 4.30 -1.56
N PRO A 139 40.53 3.20 -1.28
CA PRO A 139 41.61 3.25 -0.30
C PRO A 139 42.64 4.28 -0.81
N GLU A 140 42.92 5.32 -0.01
CA GLU A 140 43.99 6.25 -0.26
C GLU A 140 45.29 5.43 -0.41
N GLY A 141 45.74 5.30 -1.67
CA GLY A 141 46.92 4.56 -2.00
C GLY A 141 48.15 5.21 -1.37
N HIS A 142 48.90 4.44 -0.61
CA HIS A 142 50.28 4.74 -0.32
C HIS A 142 51.05 4.93 -1.63
N GLU A 143 51.59 6.14 -1.85
CA GLU A 143 52.59 6.41 -2.85
C GLU A 143 53.86 5.60 -2.53
N GLU A 144 54.18 4.60 -3.33
CA GLU A 144 55.52 4.14 -3.58
C GLU A 144 55.63 3.60 -5.01
N ASP A 145 56.46 4.29 -5.78
CA ASP A 145 57.07 4.03 -7.07
C ASP A 145 56.86 2.64 -7.73
N ALA A 146 56.20 2.62 -8.88
CA ALA A 146 56.56 1.72 -9.99
C ALA A 146 55.88 2.10 -11.32
N GLU A 147 56.62 2.10 -12.36
CA GLU A 147 56.45 2.46 -13.75
C GLU A 147 55.17 1.90 -14.42
N GLU A 148 54.61 2.69 -15.37
CA GLU A 148 53.47 2.37 -16.22
C GLU A 148 53.53 1.03 -16.94
N PRO A 149 52.38 0.37 -17.21
CA PRO A 149 51.77 0.59 -18.51
C PRO A 149 50.21 0.70 -18.46
N SER A 150 49.74 1.60 -19.30
CA SER A 150 48.41 1.85 -19.78
C SER A 150 47.48 0.63 -19.93
N HIS A 151 46.46 0.56 -19.09
CA HIS A 151 45.16 0.04 -19.45
C HIS A 151 44.11 0.89 -18.73
N GLU A 152 43.23 1.52 -19.49
CA GLU A 152 42.04 2.20 -19.01
C GLU A 152 41.21 1.21 -18.20
N ALA A 153 41.39 1.20 -16.89
CA ALA A 153 40.47 0.61 -15.96
C ALA A 153 39.33 1.61 -15.80
N GLN A 154 38.16 1.26 -16.31
CA GLN A 154 36.90 1.92 -15.94
C GLN A 154 36.81 1.81 -14.40
N GLU A 155 36.92 2.95 -13.74
CA GLU A 155 36.59 3.13 -12.33
C GLU A 155 35.05 2.87 -12.19
N GLY A 156 34.66 1.64 -12.02
CA GLY A 156 33.35 1.27 -11.52
C GLY A 156 33.45 1.38 -9.99
N GLU A 157 32.72 2.31 -9.39
CA GLU A 157 32.44 2.29 -7.97
C GLU A 157 31.87 0.92 -7.63
N VAL A 158 32.63 0.10 -6.90
CA VAL A 158 32.16 -1.20 -6.43
C VAL A 158 31.30 -0.91 -5.20
N GLU A 159 29.99 -0.81 -5.40
CA GLU A 159 29.03 -0.77 -4.30
C GLU A 159 29.04 -2.13 -3.60
N GLU A 160 29.52 -2.16 -2.36
CA GLU A 160 29.49 -3.36 -1.53
C GLU A 160 28.21 -3.36 -0.69
N VAL A 161 27.46 -4.47 -0.73
CA VAL A 161 26.24 -4.60 0.07
C VAL A 161 26.61 -4.76 1.53
N GLU A 162 26.38 -3.72 2.33
CA GLU A 162 26.65 -3.72 3.76
C GLU A 162 25.60 -4.54 4.51
N TYR A 163 24.34 -4.40 4.11
CA TYR A 163 23.23 -5.06 4.78
C TYR A 163 22.08 -5.32 3.83
N GLU A 164 21.49 -6.49 3.94
CA GLU A 164 20.31 -6.91 3.17
C GLU A 164 19.13 -7.15 4.09
N GLN A 165 17.97 -6.67 3.69
CA GLN A 165 16.74 -6.93 4.42
C GLN A 165 15.57 -7.22 3.49
N VAL A 166 14.65 -8.05 3.97
CA VAL A 166 13.37 -8.32 3.32
C VAL A 166 12.27 -7.82 4.22
N VAL A 167 11.62 -6.75 3.82
CA VAL A 167 10.54 -6.10 4.57
C VAL A 167 9.18 -6.49 4.03
N CYS A 168 8.20 -6.62 4.92
CA CYS A 168 6.81 -6.73 4.57
C CYS A 168 6.15 -5.36 4.79
N GLU A 169 5.65 -4.77 3.72
CA GLU A 169 5.03 -3.44 3.73
C GLU A 169 3.52 -3.55 3.54
N HIS A 170 2.78 -2.81 4.34
CA HIS A 170 1.36 -2.56 4.07
C HIS A 170 1.19 -1.67 2.84
N VAL A 171 0.25 -2.02 2.00
CA VAL A 171 -0.15 -1.21 0.83
C VAL A 171 -1.58 -0.75 1.04
N ASP A 172 -1.79 0.56 1.10
CA ASP A 172 -3.13 1.12 1.20
C ASP A 172 -4.04 0.58 0.08
N TRP A 173 -5.25 0.21 0.43
CA TRP A 173 -6.21 -0.36 -0.50
C TRP A 173 -6.54 0.57 -1.69
N GLU A 174 -6.34 1.89 -1.55
CA GLU A 174 -6.47 2.86 -2.64
C GLU A 174 -5.27 2.83 -3.60
N ASP A 175 -4.12 2.35 -3.15
CA ASP A 175 -2.87 2.34 -3.90
C ASP A 175 -2.60 1.02 -4.62
N PHE A 176 -3.52 0.07 -4.51
CA PHE A 176 -3.44 -1.22 -5.16
C PHE A 176 -4.41 -1.36 -6.33
N ARG A 177 -3.94 -1.93 -7.45
CA ARG A 177 -4.74 -2.30 -8.63
C ARG A 177 -4.39 -3.71 -9.07
N ARG A 178 -5.31 -4.35 -9.79
CA ARG A 178 -5.08 -5.69 -10.37
C ARG A 178 -5.79 -5.89 -11.69
N GLY A 179 -5.29 -6.84 -12.46
CA GLY A 179 -5.94 -7.35 -13.65
C GLY A 179 -7.30 -8.00 -13.36
N TYR A 180 -7.99 -8.35 -14.41
CA TYR A 180 -9.23 -9.12 -14.30
C TYR A 180 -8.91 -10.56 -13.86
N GLY A 181 -9.75 -11.11 -13.00
CA GLY A 181 -9.75 -12.50 -12.56
C GLY A 181 -10.94 -12.74 -11.64
N ARG A 182 -11.53 -13.92 -11.71
CA ARG A 182 -12.55 -14.40 -10.75
C ARG A 182 -11.91 -14.96 -9.51
N VAL A 183 -10.77 -15.64 -9.72
CA VAL A 183 -9.92 -16.19 -8.68
C VAL A 183 -8.51 -15.61 -8.82
N TRP A 184 -7.75 -15.62 -7.72
CA TRP A 184 -6.43 -15.03 -7.69
C TRP A 184 -5.44 -15.61 -8.72
N ALA A 185 -5.56 -16.89 -9.01
CA ALA A 185 -4.71 -17.57 -10.01
C ALA A 185 -4.86 -17.03 -11.45
N GLU A 186 -6.02 -16.42 -11.77
CA GLU A 186 -6.31 -15.83 -13.08
C GLU A 186 -5.73 -14.42 -13.24
N VAL A 187 -5.30 -13.76 -12.15
CA VAL A 187 -4.74 -12.40 -12.19
C VAL A 187 -3.41 -12.44 -12.94
N GLN A 188 -3.30 -11.64 -14.00
CA GLN A 188 -2.11 -11.58 -14.86
C GLN A 188 -1.21 -10.39 -14.56
N TRP A 189 -1.70 -9.36 -13.89
CA TRP A 189 -0.91 -8.22 -13.51
C TRP A 189 -1.44 -7.55 -12.25
N GLU A 190 -0.54 -6.91 -11.53
CA GLU A 190 -0.81 -6.07 -10.37
C GLU A 190 -0.12 -4.74 -10.51
N GLY A 191 -0.65 -3.74 -9.83
CA GLY A 191 -0.11 -2.41 -9.82
C GLY A 191 -0.13 -1.78 -8.44
N PHE A 192 0.98 -1.16 -8.08
CA PHE A 192 1.18 -0.42 -6.85
C PHE A 192 1.45 1.04 -7.17
N ARG A 193 0.73 1.94 -6.51
CA ARG A 193 0.90 3.37 -6.71
C ARG A 193 1.99 3.91 -5.80
N HIS A 194 2.88 4.71 -6.37
CA HIS A 194 3.94 5.42 -5.65
C HIS A 194 3.82 6.91 -5.90
N ARG A 195 4.08 7.70 -4.87
CA ARG A 195 4.24 9.14 -4.98
C ARG A 195 5.70 9.49 -4.69
N LEU A 196 6.41 9.95 -5.71
CA LEU A 196 7.83 10.20 -5.66
C LEU A 196 8.14 11.69 -5.82
N LYS A 197 9.09 12.20 -5.04
CA LYS A 197 9.63 13.54 -5.20
C LYS A 197 10.58 13.59 -6.39
N LYS A 198 10.81 14.78 -6.94
CA LYS A 198 11.69 14.96 -8.11
C LYS A 198 13.11 14.39 -7.89
N ALA A 199 13.65 14.52 -6.69
CA ALA A 199 14.97 13.96 -6.35
C ALA A 199 15.00 12.42 -6.43
N ASP A 200 13.93 11.77 -5.92
CA ASP A 200 13.82 10.31 -5.94
C ASP A 200 13.59 9.78 -7.36
N VAL A 201 12.80 10.51 -8.17
CA VAL A 201 12.59 10.18 -9.59
C VAL A 201 13.90 10.26 -10.35
N ARG A 202 14.69 11.32 -10.14
CA ARG A 202 16.01 11.50 -10.75
C ARG A 202 16.96 10.37 -10.38
N LYS A 203 17.04 10.01 -9.10
CA LYS A 203 17.88 8.92 -8.60
C LYS A 203 17.48 7.57 -9.18
N ARG A 204 16.17 7.31 -9.28
CA ARG A 204 15.64 5.99 -9.67
C ARG A 204 15.50 5.79 -11.17
N PHE A 205 15.13 6.83 -11.92
CA PHE A 205 14.78 6.74 -13.34
C PHE A 205 15.64 7.64 -14.25
N GLY A 206 16.52 8.45 -13.69
CA GLY A 206 17.39 9.36 -14.42
C GLY A 206 16.81 10.75 -14.67
N ASP A 207 17.66 11.65 -15.14
CA ASP A 207 17.33 13.07 -15.36
C ASP A 207 16.28 13.27 -16.46
N GLU A 208 16.36 12.52 -17.54
CA GLU A 208 15.45 12.65 -18.70
C GLU A 208 13.99 12.41 -18.29
N VAL A 209 13.74 11.35 -17.51
CA VAL A 209 12.40 11.03 -17.00
C VAL A 209 11.96 12.07 -15.97
N ALA A 210 12.86 12.53 -15.11
CA ALA A 210 12.55 13.52 -14.07
C ALA A 210 12.15 14.89 -14.62
N GLU A 211 12.59 15.26 -15.84
CA GLU A 211 12.26 16.52 -16.49
C GLU A 211 10.98 16.45 -17.34
N ASP A 212 10.64 15.27 -17.88
CA ASP A 212 9.44 15.08 -18.71
C ASP A 212 8.14 14.99 -17.90
N ILE A 213 8.23 14.79 -16.58
CA ILE A 213 7.09 14.54 -15.70
C ILE A 213 6.62 15.80 -15.01
N LYS A 214 5.31 15.93 -14.81
CA LYS A 214 4.69 16.96 -13.99
C LYS A 214 4.62 16.53 -12.54
N TYR A 215 4.94 17.45 -11.66
CA TYR A 215 4.87 17.28 -10.21
C TYR A 215 3.75 18.17 -9.67
N ASP A 216 2.78 17.56 -9.00
CA ASP A 216 1.64 18.26 -8.41
C ASP A 216 1.80 18.34 -6.88
N GLU A 217 1.22 19.37 -6.28
CA GLU A 217 1.10 19.45 -4.83
C GLU A 217 0.17 18.35 -4.32
N GLU A 218 0.56 17.70 -3.25
CA GLU A 218 -0.27 16.70 -2.61
C GLU A 218 -1.55 17.36 -2.07
N LYS A 219 -2.68 17.01 -2.65
CA LYS A 219 -3.98 17.45 -2.14
C LYS A 219 -4.31 16.62 -0.91
N ASP A 220 -4.04 17.19 0.26
CA ASP A 220 -4.57 16.65 1.50
C ASP A 220 -6.09 16.83 1.51
N ASP A 221 -6.83 15.74 1.32
CA ASP A 221 -8.30 15.71 1.32
C ASP A 221 -8.92 16.20 2.65
N GLN A 222 -8.11 16.34 3.70
CA GLN A 222 -8.57 16.70 5.03
C GLN A 222 -8.44 18.19 5.37
N ASN A 223 -7.71 18.99 4.60
CA ASN A 223 -7.47 20.38 4.96
C ASN A 223 -7.52 21.32 3.74
N SER A 224 -8.73 21.61 3.28
CA SER A 224 -8.98 22.64 2.24
C SER A 224 -8.83 24.09 2.74
N SER A 225 -8.31 24.30 3.93
CA SER A 225 -7.89 25.64 4.36
C SER A 225 -6.55 25.93 3.70
N LYS A 226 -6.56 26.79 2.69
CA LYS A 226 -5.39 27.42 2.09
C LYS A 226 -4.49 27.94 3.20
N SER A 227 -3.51 27.14 3.62
CA SER A 227 -2.43 27.64 4.43
C SER A 227 -1.62 28.55 3.52
N GLN A 228 -1.63 29.81 3.84
CA GLN A 228 -0.86 30.89 3.23
C GLN A 228 0.62 30.68 3.63
N TRP A 229 1.24 29.59 3.12
CA TRP A 229 2.67 29.34 3.25
C TRP A 229 3.35 29.86 2.01
N ASP A 230 4.38 30.61 2.24
CA ASP A 230 5.19 31.35 1.29
C ASP A 230 5.60 30.47 0.07
N ASP A 231 5.39 30.96 -1.16
CA ASP A 231 5.60 30.29 -2.45
C ASP A 231 7.04 29.72 -2.67
N THR A 232 7.98 30.05 -1.81
CA THR A 232 9.40 29.71 -1.97
C THR A 232 9.70 28.22 -1.67
N ASN A 233 8.83 27.51 -0.96
CA ASN A 233 9.04 26.10 -0.58
C ASN A 233 8.10 25.10 -1.28
N SER A 234 7.24 25.55 -2.19
CA SER A 234 6.24 24.69 -2.82
C SER A 234 6.84 23.54 -3.64
N GLU A 235 8.03 23.74 -4.22
CA GLU A 235 8.69 22.70 -5.03
C GLU A 235 9.17 21.47 -4.25
N LEU A 236 9.47 21.62 -2.95
CA LEU A 236 9.94 20.54 -2.10
C LEU A 236 8.84 19.53 -1.74
N PHE A 237 7.59 19.94 -1.85
CA PHE A 237 6.42 19.12 -1.49
C PHE A 237 5.69 18.54 -2.72
N LYS A 238 6.14 18.89 -3.92
CA LYS A 238 5.54 18.36 -5.15
C LYS A 238 5.96 16.92 -5.38
N THR A 239 4.99 16.07 -5.65
CA THR A 239 5.19 14.66 -5.95
C THR A 239 4.60 14.30 -7.31
N ALA A 240 5.14 13.27 -7.93
CA ALA A 240 4.58 12.67 -9.14
C ALA A 240 4.06 11.27 -8.84
N GLU A 241 2.93 10.92 -9.44
CA GLU A 241 2.31 9.62 -9.30
C GLU A 241 2.87 8.64 -10.32
N PHE A 242 3.29 7.46 -9.83
CA PHE A 242 3.79 6.36 -10.63
C PHE A 242 3.04 5.09 -10.27
N TRP A 243 2.77 4.28 -11.28
CA TRP A 243 2.25 2.93 -11.10
C TRP A 243 3.35 1.92 -11.39
N GLU A 244 3.77 1.18 -10.39
CA GLU A 244 4.64 0.01 -10.51
C GLU A 244 3.79 -1.17 -10.95
N ILE A 245 4.02 -1.69 -12.14
CA ILE A 245 3.25 -2.78 -12.74
C ILE A 245 4.07 -4.05 -12.76
N TRP A 246 3.52 -5.10 -12.18
CA TRP A 246 4.03 -6.47 -12.22
C TRP A 246 3.26 -7.24 -13.27
N ASP A 247 3.85 -7.41 -14.45
CA ASP A 247 3.27 -8.12 -15.59
C ASP A 247 3.71 -9.58 -15.59
N LYS A 248 2.85 -10.48 -15.10
CA LYS A 248 3.14 -11.91 -14.98
C LYS A 248 3.27 -12.58 -16.33
N GLU A 249 2.47 -12.16 -17.33
CA GLU A 249 2.52 -12.72 -18.68
C GLU A 249 3.83 -12.34 -19.39
N GLY A 250 4.24 -11.08 -19.25
CA GLY A 250 5.51 -10.59 -19.79
C GLY A 250 6.73 -10.93 -18.95
N GLY A 251 6.57 -11.41 -17.72
CA GLY A 251 7.65 -11.74 -16.79
C GLY A 251 8.48 -10.52 -16.38
N ARG A 252 7.91 -9.32 -16.30
CA ARG A 252 8.64 -8.06 -16.10
C ARG A 252 7.92 -7.10 -15.16
N VAL A 253 8.71 -6.18 -14.60
CA VAL A 253 8.25 -5.09 -13.74
C VAL A 253 8.66 -3.76 -14.37
N PHE A 254 7.75 -2.83 -14.45
CA PHE A 254 7.99 -1.50 -15.02
C PHE A 254 7.09 -0.46 -14.35
N PHE A 255 7.40 0.80 -14.62
CA PHE A 255 6.66 1.94 -14.08
C PHE A 255 5.92 2.69 -15.19
N LEU A 256 4.75 3.22 -14.82
CA LEU A 256 3.93 4.06 -15.67
C LEU A 256 3.70 5.42 -15.00
N ASN A 257 3.73 6.46 -15.81
CA ASN A 257 3.29 7.79 -15.41
C ASN A 257 2.37 8.35 -16.50
N GLU A 258 1.38 9.15 -16.15
CA GLU A 258 0.38 9.69 -17.10
C GLU A 258 1.02 10.60 -18.17
N HIS A 259 2.06 11.33 -17.80
CA HIS A 259 2.70 12.33 -18.66
C HIS A 259 3.79 11.74 -19.54
N HIS A 260 4.54 10.77 -19.05
CA HIS A 260 5.60 10.09 -19.81
C HIS A 260 5.01 9.01 -20.71
N LYS A 261 5.23 9.10 -22.03
CA LYS A 261 4.55 8.25 -23.04
C LYS A 261 5.25 6.92 -23.35
N ALA A 262 6.10 6.45 -22.47
CA ALA A 262 6.78 5.16 -22.58
C ALA A 262 6.70 4.39 -21.26
N LEU A 263 7.08 3.11 -21.28
CA LEU A 263 7.34 2.36 -20.05
C LEU A 263 8.63 2.89 -19.42
N ILE A 264 8.61 3.05 -18.10
CA ILE A 264 9.75 3.56 -17.35
C ILE A 264 10.38 2.38 -16.61
N PHE A 265 11.69 2.24 -16.73
CA PHE A 265 12.47 1.23 -16.02
C PHE A 265 13.47 1.93 -15.09
N PRO A 266 13.73 1.37 -13.90
CA PRO A 266 14.78 1.88 -13.03
C PRO A 266 16.16 1.81 -13.70
N VAL A 267 17.06 2.73 -13.36
CA VAL A 267 18.42 2.79 -13.93
C VAL A 267 19.22 1.52 -13.58
N ASP A 268 19.02 0.99 -12.38
CA ASP A 268 19.61 -0.25 -11.87
C ASP A 268 18.99 -1.52 -12.47
N ASN A 269 17.80 -1.41 -13.08
CA ASN A 269 17.09 -2.54 -13.68
C ASN A 269 16.44 -2.18 -15.03
N PRO A 270 17.24 -1.92 -16.07
CA PRO A 270 16.73 -1.50 -17.39
C PRO A 270 15.98 -2.62 -18.14
N THR A 271 16.14 -3.86 -17.76
CA THR A 271 15.44 -5.02 -18.36
C THR A 271 14.07 -5.27 -17.76
N GLY A 272 13.81 -4.70 -16.59
CA GLY A 272 12.56 -4.90 -15.85
C GLY A 272 12.44 -6.30 -15.27
N GLU A 273 13.55 -6.98 -14.96
CA GLU A 273 13.50 -8.27 -14.28
C GLU A 273 12.88 -8.10 -12.88
N PRO A 274 12.04 -9.05 -12.43
CA PRO A 274 11.50 -8.99 -11.07
C PRO A 274 12.63 -8.96 -10.03
N PRO A 275 12.63 -8.02 -9.07
CA PRO A 275 13.68 -7.89 -8.05
C PRO A 275 13.73 -9.12 -7.13
N LEU A 276 12.62 -9.82 -7.00
CA LEU A 276 12.49 -11.07 -6.26
C LEU A 276 12.07 -12.20 -7.20
N LYS A 277 12.83 -13.27 -7.23
CA LYS A 277 12.50 -14.50 -8.01
C LYS A 277 11.52 -15.36 -7.22
N LEU A 278 10.30 -14.86 -7.03
CA LEU A 278 9.25 -15.56 -6.30
C LEU A 278 8.57 -16.61 -7.17
N GLU A 279 8.26 -17.78 -6.60
CA GLU A 279 7.57 -18.87 -7.31
C GLU A 279 6.21 -18.42 -7.89
N ARG A 280 5.52 -17.50 -7.20
CA ARG A 280 4.22 -16.97 -7.62
C ARG A 280 4.29 -15.70 -8.45
N PHE A 281 5.47 -15.22 -8.76
CA PHE A 281 5.78 -13.97 -9.47
C PHE A 281 5.45 -12.69 -8.68
N PHE A 282 4.26 -12.53 -8.16
CA PHE A 282 3.83 -11.31 -7.45
C PHE A 282 4.51 -11.14 -6.09
N PRO A 283 4.81 -9.89 -5.68
CA PRO A 283 5.49 -9.60 -4.40
C PRO A 283 4.57 -9.73 -3.19
N ASN A 284 3.26 -9.85 -3.41
CA ASN A 284 2.25 -10.00 -2.38
C ASN A 284 1.63 -11.40 -2.39
N ALA A 285 1.10 -11.78 -1.25
CA ALA A 285 0.14 -12.87 -1.15
C ALA A 285 -1.22 -12.45 -1.75
N GLU A 286 -2.14 -13.38 -1.88
CA GLU A 286 -3.54 -13.03 -2.15
C GLU A 286 -4.03 -12.02 -1.10
N PRO A 287 -4.62 -10.88 -1.49
CA PRO A 287 -5.12 -9.88 -0.55
C PRO A 287 -6.08 -10.46 0.49
N LEU A 288 -5.91 -10.03 1.73
CA LEU A 288 -6.76 -10.47 2.84
C LEU A 288 -8.19 -9.96 2.63
N ARG A 289 -9.15 -10.87 2.59
CA ARG A 289 -10.58 -10.59 2.50
C ARG A 289 -11.33 -11.40 3.56
N LEU A 290 -12.21 -10.75 4.29
CA LEU A 290 -12.98 -11.42 5.36
C LEU A 290 -14.32 -11.94 4.84
N VAL A 291 -14.90 -11.26 3.87
CA VAL A 291 -16.14 -11.68 3.19
C VAL A 291 -15.78 -11.97 1.75
N GLU A 292 -15.82 -13.24 1.40
CA GLU A 292 -15.43 -13.74 0.09
C GLU A 292 -16.66 -14.11 -0.75
N ASP A 293 -16.54 -13.87 -2.05
CA ASP A 293 -17.44 -14.35 -3.08
C ASP A 293 -16.64 -15.22 -4.06
N SER A 294 -17.12 -16.40 -4.35
CA SER A 294 -16.50 -17.33 -5.30
C SER A 294 -16.51 -16.84 -6.75
N SER A 295 -17.30 -15.82 -7.05
CA SER A 295 -17.46 -15.28 -8.41
C SER A 295 -16.67 -14.00 -8.66
N SER A 296 -16.13 -13.36 -7.61
CA SER A 296 -15.48 -12.06 -7.70
C SER A 296 -14.35 -11.90 -6.68
N LEU A 297 -13.29 -11.24 -7.11
CA LEU A 297 -12.21 -10.78 -6.22
C LEU A 297 -12.47 -9.37 -5.63
N ILE A 298 -13.60 -8.73 -5.97
CA ILE A 298 -14.02 -7.48 -5.34
C ILE A 298 -14.64 -7.84 -4.00
N PRO A 299 -14.08 -7.37 -2.87
CA PRO A 299 -14.57 -7.77 -1.56
C PRO A 299 -15.88 -7.06 -1.20
N THR A 300 -16.64 -7.68 -0.31
CA THR A 300 -17.75 -7.03 0.36
C THR A 300 -17.28 -6.53 1.72
N PRO A 301 -17.36 -5.23 2.03
CA PRO A 301 -17.04 -4.71 3.36
C PRO A 301 -17.90 -5.36 4.44
N VAL A 302 -17.30 -5.68 5.59
CA VAL A 302 -18.02 -6.32 6.70
C VAL A 302 -19.20 -5.46 7.18
N PHE A 303 -19.08 -4.14 7.08
CA PHE A 303 -20.14 -3.20 7.46
C PHE A 303 -21.45 -3.41 6.66
N GLU A 304 -21.37 -3.76 5.39
CA GLU A 304 -22.57 -3.98 4.55
C GLU A 304 -23.44 -5.14 5.06
N LEU A 305 -22.88 -6.09 5.83
CA LEU A 305 -23.63 -7.21 6.40
C LEU A 305 -24.60 -6.79 7.51
N TYR A 306 -24.35 -5.67 8.19
CA TYR A 306 -25.17 -5.20 9.32
C TYR A 306 -25.54 -3.72 9.24
N LYS A 307 -25.31 -3.08 8.13
CA LYS A 307 -25.55 -1.65 7.90
C LYS A 307 -26.98 -1.23 8.19
N ASP A 308 -27.94 -2.00 7.70
CA ASP A 308 -29.37 -1.70 7.88
C ASP A 308 -29.75 -1.71 9.36
N GLN A 309 -29.22 -2.66 10.14
CA GLN A 309 -29.45 -2.74 11.57
C GLN A 309 -28.77 -1.57 12.31
N ALA A 310 -27.57 -1.18 11.87
CA ALA A 310 -26.86 -0.05 12.44
C ALA A 310 -27.59 1.28 12.20
N GLU A 311 -28.09 1.48 10.98
CA GLU A 311 -28.88 2.66 10.61
C GLU A 311 -30.21 2.73 11.37
N GLU A 312 -30.89 1.58 11.55
CA GLU A 312 -32.12 1.49 12.31
C GLU A 312 -31.89 1.83 13.80
N LEU A 313 -30.81 1.29 14.40
CA LEU A 313 -30.43 1.62 15.78
C LEU A 313 -30.11 3.11 15.95
N GLU A 314 -29.41 3.72 15.00
CA GLU A 314 -29.13 5.17 15.03
C GLU A 314 -30.44 5.98 14.93
N ARG A 315 -31.36 5.55 14.06
CA ARG A 315 -32.67 6.19 13.92
C ARG A 315 -33.47 6.12 15.20
N ILE A 316 -33.54 4.95 15.84
CA ILE A 316 -34.24 4.74 17.11
C ILE A 316 -33.61 5.58 18.21
N SER A 317 -32.27 5.54 18.36
CA SER A 317 -31.55 6.33 19.37
C SER A 317 -31.78 7.83 19.19
N THR A 318 -31.75 8.31 17.96
CA THR A 318 -32.04 9.73 17.65
C THR A 318 -33.48 10.08 18.04
N ARG A 319 -34.43 9.18 17.83
CA ARG A 319 -35.84 9.39 18.20
C ARG A 319 -36.03 9.40 19.72
N ILE A 320 -35.38 8.49 20.42
CA ILE A 320 -35.38 8.44 21.89
C ILE A 320 -34.81 9.75 22.48
N ASN A 321 -33.64 10.19 21.98
CA ASN A 321 -33.04 11.45 22.44
C ASN A 321 -33.96 12.65 22.23
N LYS A 322 -34.65 12.75 21.09
CA LYS A 322 -35.65 13.80 20.83
C LYS A 322 -36.83 13.74 21.82
N ILE A 323 -37.26 12.54 22.17
CA ILE A 323 -38.34 12.37 23.17
C ILE A 323 -37.87 12.79 24.54
N ILE A 324 -36.65 12.39 24.95
CA ILE A 324 -36.05 12.79 26.22
C ILE A 324 -35.90 14.32 26.30
N ASP A 325 -35.40 14.95 25.25
CA ASP A 325 -35.23 16.41 25.16
C ASP A 325 -36.60 17.16 25.22
N ALA A 326 -37.65 16.52 24.73
CA ALA A 326 -39.00 17.07 24.77
C ALA A 326 -39.72 16.87 26.13
N LEU A 327 -39.24 15.93 26.95
CA LEU A 327 -39.76 15.70 28.29
C LEU A 327 -39.37 16.85 29.22
N LYS A 328 -40.34 17.77 29.46
CA LYS A 328 -40.16 18.81 30.44
C LYS A 328 -40.50 18.24 31.82
N VAL A 329 -39.51 18.21 32.71
CA VAL A 329 -39.79 17.96 34.14
C VAL A 329 -40.58 19.13 34.67
N ARG A 330 -41.88 18.90 34.96
CA ARG A 330 -42.73 19.86 35.64
C ARG A 330 -42.74 19.49 37.13
N GLY A 331 -42.00 20.27 37.93
CA GLY A 331 -42.17 20.23 39.37
C GLY A 331 -43.40 21.03 39.76
N VAL A 332 -44.31 20.43 40.51
CA VAL A 332 -45.38 21.14 41.19
C VAL A 332 -44.88 21.44 42.60
N TYR A 333 -44.67 22.69 42.92
CA TYR A 333 -44.33 23.10 44.29
C TYR A 333 -45.46 23.93 44.86
N ASP A 334 -45.64 23.82 46.15
CA ASP A 334 -46.59 24.62 46.87
C ASP A 334 -46.03 26.05 47.02
N SER A 335 -46.68 27.02 46.38
CA SER A 335 -46.25 28.41 46.38
C SER A 335 -46.43 29.10 47.73
N THR A 336 -47.06 28.44 48.71
CA THR A 336 -47.21 28.93 50.06
C THR A 336 -46.00 28.62 50.96
N LEU A 337 -45.12 27.69 50.58
CA LEU A 337 -43.88 27.42 51.28
C LEU A 337 -42.81 28.45 50.86
N LYS A 338 -42.74 29.53 51.70
CA LYS A 338 -41.77 30.63 51.52
C LYS A 338 -40.37 30.36 52.10
N GLU A 339 -40.11 29.18 52.60
CA GLU A 339 -38.84 28.81 53.22
C GLU A 339 -38.35 27.48 52.63
N LEU A 340 -37.46 27.56 51.58
CA LEU A 340 -36.42 26.61 51.30
C LEU A 340 -35.27 27.34 50.62
#